data_9db6e26c75a22ec130ce327b8a847692
#
_entry.id   9db6e26c75a22ec130ce327b8a847692
#
_cell.length_a   1.000
_cell.length_b   1.000
_cell.length_c   1.000
_cell.angle_alpha   90.00
_cell.angle_beta   90.00
_cell.angle_gamma   90.00
#
_symmetry.space_group_name_H-M   'P 1'
#
loop_
_entity.id
_entity.type
_entity.pdbx_description
1 polymer ?
#
loop_
_entity_poly.entity_id
_entity_poly.type
_entity_poly.pdbx_seq_one_letter_code
_entity_poly.pdbx_strand_id
1 'polypeptide(L)'
;RRDIVVCALVFAGITLFFFDSLTPGGILGNVLAILSGVSFASTMVISGRSDNDSCMSGILVAHFLTSLVGLPFLFVFDTPVTGTTLVCMLVLGVFQLGIPYILYGYAIRRCPPFLCSIISLAEPMLNPVWVFLFDGETPGIFALFGAVIVISAVAWRCLKEE
;
A
#
# COMPACT_ATOMS: atom_id res chain seq x y z
N ARG A 1 -2.00 22.18 12.24
CA ARG A 1 -3.47 22.16 12.13
C ARG A 1 -3.95 21.57 10.80
N ARG A 2 -3.30 21.88 9.66
CA ARG A 2 -3.66 21.34 8.33
C ARG A 2 -3.50 19.82 8.27
N ASP A 3 -2.39 19.29 8.74
CA ASP A 3 -2.11 17.85 8.72
C ASP A 3 -3.16 17.05 9.51
N ILE A 4 -3.66 17.62 10.61
CA ILE A 4 -4.75 17.00 11.39
C ILE A 4 -6.05 16.93 10.57
N VAL A 5 -6.37 17.98 9.82
CA VAL A 5 -7.55 18.00 8.96
C VAL A 5 -7.43 16.98 7.82
N VAL A 6 -6.24 16.92 7.20
CA VAL A 6 -5.96 15.93 6.14
C VAL A 6 -6.06 14.51 6.71
N CYS A 7 -5.45 14.24 7.87
CA CYS A 7 -5.57 12.94 8.54
C CYS A 7 -7.03 12.58 8.83
N ALA A 8 -7.83 13.52 9.33
CA ALA A 8 -9.25 13.28 9.63
C ALA A 8 -10.06 12.98 8.36
N LEU A 9 -9.82 13.72 7.27
CA LEU A 9 -10.47 13.48 5.98
C LEU A 9 -10.06 12.13 5.38
N VAL A 10 -8.76 11.81 5.41
CA VAL A 10 -8.25 10.53 4.92
C VAL A 10 -8.83 9.38 5.74
N PHE A 11 -8.86 9.49 7.06
CA PHE A 11 -9.44 8.46 7.93
C PHE A 11 -10.94 8.27 7.66
N ALA A 12 -11.70 9.36 7.53
CA ALA A 12 -13.11 9.30 7.18
C ALA A 12 -13.34 8.67 5.79
N GLY A 13 -12.52 9.04 4.80
CA GLY A 13 -12.60 8.49 3.45
C GLY A 13 -12.27 7.00 3.41
N ILE A 14 -11.24 6.54 4.13
CA ILE A 14 -10.89 5.13 4.25
C ILE A 14 -12.01 4.34 4.94
N THR A 15 -12.57 4.86 6.03
CA THR A 15 -13.68 4.22 6.74
C THR A 15 -14.88 4.05 5.83
N LEU A 16 -15.19 5.08 5.04
CA LEU A 16 -16.29 5.05 4.07
C LEU A 16 -15.98 4.06 2.94
N PHE A 17 -14.75 4.03 2.43
CA PHE A 17 -14.31 3.15 1.36
C PHE A 17 -14.50 1.67 1.70
N PHE A 18 -14.17 1.29 2.93
CA PHE A 18 -14.29 -0.09 3.40
C PHE A 18 -15.63 -0.39 4.08
N PHE A 19 -16.58 0.56 4.09
CA PHE A 19 -17.83 0.40 4.82
C PHE A 19 -18.63 -0.83 4.39
N ASP A 20 -18.69 -1.09 3.08
CA ASP A 20 -19.38 -2.27 2.52
C ASP A 20 -18.63 -3.59 2.74
N SER A 21 -17.33 -3.52 3.07
CA SER A 21 -16.46 -4.70 3.23
C SER A 21 -16.27 -5.11 4.69
N LEU A 22 -16.86 -4.37 5.63
CA LEU A 22 -16.77 -4.66 7.06
C LEU A 22 -17.64 -5.89 7.41
N THR A 23 -17.05 -7.08 7.34
CA THR A 23 -17.70 -8.31 7.81
C THR A 23 -17.37 -8.57 9.26
N PRO A 24 -18.39 -8.69 10.16
CA PRO A 24 -18.17 -9.12 11.53
C PRO A 24 -17.77 -10.61 11.53
N GLY A 25 -16.56 -10.95 11.89
CA GLY A 25 -16.16 -12.35 12.03
C GLY A 25 -14.68 -12.66 11.91
N GLY A 26 -13.87 -11.71 11.45
CA GLY A 26 -12.43 -11.92 11.25
C GLY A 26 -11.57 -11.21 12.30
N ILE A 27 -11.74 -11.45 13.61
CA ILE A 27 -10.95 -10.76 14.65
C ILE A 27 -9.44 -10.91 14.39
N LEU A 28 -9.00 -12.12 14.05
CA LEU A 28 -7.58 -12.37 13.72
C LEU A 28 -7.13 -11.57 12.50
N GLY A 29 -7.93 -11.54 11.43
CA GLY A 29 -7.64 -10.75 10.22
C GLY A 29 -7.59 -9.26 10.53
N ASN A 30 -8.51 -8.75 11.33
CA ASN A 30 -8.52 -7.34 11.72
C ASN A 30 -7.31 -6.96 12.56
N VAL A 31 -6.89 -7.81 13.51
CA VAL A 31 -5.67 -7.60 14.31
C VAL A 31 -4.43 -7.62 13.43
N LEU A 32 -4.32 -8.59 12.51
CA LEU A 32 -3.21 -8.66 11.57
C LEU A 32 -3.16 -7.44 10.63
N ALA A 33 -4.32 -6.94 10.18
CA ALA A 33 -4.39 -5.74 9.36
C ALA A 33 -3.90 -4.50 10.12
N ILE A 34 -4.28 -4.34 11.39
CA ILE A 34 -3.80 -3.24 12.24
C ILE A 34 -2.28 -3.33 12.42
N LEU A 35 -1.77 -4.52 12.75
CA LEU A 35 -0.33 -4.75 12.93
C LEU A 35 0.45 -4.47 11.63
N SER A 36 -0.09 -4.86 10.47
CA SER A 36 0.47 -4.56 9.16
C SER A 36 0.54 -3.05 8.92
N GLY A 37 -0.54 -2.31 9.21
CA GLY A 37 -0.57 -0.85 9.08
C GLY A 37 0.45 -0.14 9.98
N VAL A 38 0.57 -0.58 11.24
CA VAL A 38 1.59 -0.04 12.17
C VAL A 38 3.00 -0.34 11.67
N SER A 39 3.25 -1.56 11.18
CA SER A 39 4.54 -1.96 10.60
C SER A 39 4.89 -1.13 9.37
N PHE A 40 3.93 -0.93 8.47
CA PHE A 40 4.11 -0.11 7.28
C PHE A 40 4.43 1.35 7.63
N ALA A 41 3.68 1.96 8.55
CA ALA A 41 3.95 3.31 9.02
C ALA A 41 5.33 3.44 9.67
N SER A 42 5.74 2.44 10.46
CA SER A 42 7.06 2.38 11.08
C SER A 42 8.17 2.32 10.03
N THR A 43 7.98 1.52 8.97
CA THR A 43 8.91 1.44 7.85
C THR A 43 9.07 2.79 7.16
N MET A 44 7.98 3.54 6.93
CA MET A 44 8.01 4.88 6.35
C MET A 44 8.86 5.84 7.20
N VAL A 45 8.63 5.86 8.52
CA VAL A 45 9.33 6.76 9.44
C VAL A 45 10.82 6.41 9.55
N ILE A 46 11.15 5.13 9.67
CA ILE A 46 12.52 4.65 9.80
C ILE A 46 13.28 4.91 8.49
N SER A 47 12.72 4.56 7.35
CA SER A 47 13.33 4.78 6.03
C SER A 47 13.58 6.26 5.75
N GLY A 48 12.65 7.14 6.15
CA GLY A 48 12.82 8.59 5.98
C GLY A 48 13.91 9.20 6.87
N ARG A 49 14.35 8.51 7.91
CA ARG A 49 15.43 8.94 8.82
C ARG A 49 16.76 8.25 8.55
N SER A 50 16.78 7.18 7.77
CA SER A 50 17.97 6.41 7.46
C SER A 50 18.78 7.08 6.34
N ASP A 51 20.09 6.82 6.29
CA ASP A 51 20.93 7.15 5.14
C ASP A 51 20.56 6.29 3.92
N ASN A 52 21.07 6.66 2.73
CA ASN A 52 20.70 6.01 1.47
C ASN A 52 21.01 4.51 1.45
N ASP A 53 22.23 4.19 1.84
CA ASP A 53 22.72 2.83 1.77
C ASP A 53 22.01 1.92 2.77
N SER A 54 21.73 2.45 3.97
CA SER A 54 20.94 1.74 4.99
C SER A 54 19.49 1.55 4.56
N CYS A 55 18.86 2.56 3.94
CA CYS A 55 17.49 2.45 3.45
C CYS A 55 17.38 1.38 2.35
N MET A 56 18.25 1.43 1.33
CA MET A 56 18.25 0.46 0.23
C MET A 56 18.60 -0.95 0.71
N SER A 57 19.61 -1.07 1.57
CA SER A 57 19.97 -2.36 2.16
C SER A 57 18.85 -2.93 3.02
N GLY A 58 18.15 -2.10 3.78
CA GLY A 58 16.99 -2.48 4.57
C GLY A 58 15.84 -3.00 3.71
N ILE A 59 15.54 -2.34 2.60
CA ILE A 59 14.53 -2.79 1.62
C ILE A 59 14.90 -4.15 1.04
N LEU A 60 16.15 -4.35 0.62
CA LEU A 60 16.63 -5.62 0.08
C LEU A 60 16.55 -6.76 1.10
N VAL A 61 17.01 -6.50 2.33
CA VAL A 61 16.94 -7.48 3.42
C VAL A 61 15.49 -7.83 3.76
N ALA A 62 14.60 -6.85 3.82
CA ALA A 62 13.18 -7.08 4.07
C ALA A 62 12.54 -7.97 3.01
N HIS A 63 12.80 -7.72 1.72
CA HIS A 63 12.30 -8.55 0.62
C HIS A 63 12.88 -9.97 0.65
N PHE A 64 14.16 -10.09 0.96
CA PHE A 64 14.81 -11.40 1.11
C PHE A 64 14.20 -12.21 2.24
N LEU A 65 14.00 -11.60 3.42
CA LEU A 65 13.37 -12.26 4.56
C LEU A 65 11.92 -12.62 4.27
N THR A 66 11.17 -11.74 3.63
CA THR A 66 9.78 -12.04 3.21
C THR A 66 9.73 -13.22 2.25
N SER A 67 10.64 -13.27 1.28
CA SER A 67 10.75 -14.38 0.35
C SER A 67 11.09 -15.68 1.07
N LEU A 68 12.02 -15.64 2.03
CA LEU A 68 12.41 -16.81 2.82
C LEU A 68 11.26 -17.35 3.68
N VAL A 69 10.46 -16.44 4.27
CA VAL A 69 9.25 -16.81 5.04
C VAL A 69 8.15 -17.34 4.13
N GLY A 70 8.01 -16.81 2.91
CA GLY A 70 7.02 -17.24 1.93
C GLY A 70 7.33 -18.59 1.26
N LEU A 71 8.61 -18.93 1.14
CA LEU A 71 9.06 -20.11 0.40
C LEU A 71 8.47 -21.45 0.88
N PRO A 72 8.33 -21.74 2.20
CA PRO A 72 7.69 -22.95 2.68
C PRO A 72 6.24 -23.10 2.23
N PHE A 73 5.52 -21.98 2.06
CA PHE A 73 4.11 -22.01 1.67
C PHE A 73 3.90 -22.49 0.23
N LEU A 74 4.90 -22.43 -0.64
CA LEU A 74 4.86 -23.03 -1.97
C LEU A 74 4.69 -24.57 -1.91
N PHE A 75 5.14 -25.19 -0.83
CA PHE A 75 5.04 -26.64 -0.64
C PHE A 75 3.83 -27.07 0.20
N VAL A 76 3.22 -26.13 0.92
CA VAL A 76 2.03 -26.38 1.77
C VAL A 76 0.75 -26.26 0.95
N PHE A 77 0.72 -25.34 -0.01
CA PHE A 77 -0.42 -25.15 -0.89
C PHE A 77 -0.16 -25.82 -2.23
N ASP A 78 -1.07 -26.73 -2.64
CA ASP A 78 -1.07 -27.37 -3.97
C ASP A 78 -1.44 -26.35 -5.06
N THR A 79 -0.56 -25.41 -5.31
CA THR A 79 -0.73 -24.43 -6.40
C THR A 79 -0.01 -24.92 -7.64
N PRO A 80 -0.69 -25.12 -8.78
CA PRO A 80 -0.04 -25.54 -10.00
C PRO A 80 0.90 -24.44 -10.50
N VAL A 81 2.22 -24.72 -10.46
CA VAL A 81 3.24 -23.83 -11.02
C VAL A 81 3.30 -24.06 -12.52
N THR A 82 2.53 -23.29 -13.27
CA THR A 82 2.54 -23.28 -14.74
C THR A 82 3.57 -22.27 -15.27
N GLY A 83 3.94 -22.38 -16.56
CA GLY A 83 4.77 -21.38 -17.21
C GLY A 83 4.17 -19.95 -17.13
N THR A 84 2.85 -19.84 -17.27
CA THR A 84 2.12 -18.58 -17.11
C THR A 84 2.27 -18.02 -15.69
N THR A 85 2.15 -18.87 -14.67
CA THR A 85 2.34 -18.47 -13.26
C THR A 85 3.73 -17.89 -13.03
N LEU A 86 4.78 -18.53 -13.58
CA LEU A 86 6.16 -18.05 -13.47
C LEU A 86 6.36 -16.69 -14.15
N VAL A 87 5.82 -16.51 -15.36
CA VAL A 87 5.89 -15.22 -16.07
C VAL A 87 5.17 -14.13 -15.27
N CYS A 88 3.97 -14.41 -14.78
CA CYS A 88 3.22 -13.45 -13.95
C CYS A 88 4.01 -13.10 -12.67
N MET A 89 4.59 -14.06 -11.98
CA MET A 89 5.42 -13.82 -10.79
C MET A 89 6.63 -12.94 -11.10
N LEU A 90 7.31 -13.18 -12.22
CA LEU A 90 8.45 -12.36 -12.65
C LEU A 90 8.01 -10.92 -12.98
N VAL A 91 6.92 -10.76 -13.72
CA VAL A 91 6.39 -9.45 -14.05
C VAL A 91 5.98 -8.69 -12.77
N LEU A 92 5.24 -9.32 -11.87
CA LEU A 92 4.85 -8.72 -10.59
C LEU A 92 6.08 -8.39 -9.73
N GLY A 93 7.05 -9.31 -9.64
CA GLY A 93 8.27 -9.09 -8.86
C GLY A 93 9.10 -7.92 -9.38
N VAL A 94 9.26 -7.77 -10.69
CA VAL A 94 10.07 -6.70 -11.27
C VAL A 94 9.29 -5.38 -11.33
N PHE A 95 8.09 -5.38 -11.92
CA PHE A 95 7.36 -4.15 -12.21
C PHE A 95 6.51 -3.65 -11.04
N GLN A 96 5.95 -4.52 -10.23
CA GLN A 96 5.10 -4.14 -9.09
C GLN A 96 5.88 -4.01 -7.79
N LEU A 97 6.96 -4.76 -7.59
CA LEU A 97 7.78 -4.67 -6.38
C LEU A 97 9.13 -4.01 -6.66
N GLY A 98 9.95 -4.55 -7.54
CA GLY A 98 11.33 -4.11 -7.73
C GLY A 98 11.46 -2.63 -8.08
N ILE A 99 10.89 -2.21 -9.21
CA ILE A 99 10.96 -0.82 -9.68
C ILE A 99 10.32 0.16 -8.68
N PRO A 100 9.08 -0.06 -8.16
CA PRO A 100 8.48 0.86 -7.22
C PRO A 100 9.26 1.02 -5.92
N TYR A 101 9.86 -0.04 -5.38
CA TYR A 101 10.65 0.07 -4.15
C TYR A 101 11.98 0.80 -4.36
N ILE A 102 12.60 0.69 -5.54
CA ILE A 102 13.76 1.52 -5.89
C ILE A 102 13.35 2.99 -5.96
N LEU A 103 12.25 3.30 -6.65
CA LEU A 103 11.70 4.66 -6.73
C LEU A 103 11.29 5.19 -5.36
N TYR A 104 10.68 4.36 -4.52
CA TYR A 104 10.35 4.70 -3.14
C TYR A 104 11.59 5.07 -2.33
N GLY A 105 12.67 4.27 -2.41
CA GLY A 105 13.92 4.56 -1.73
C GLY A 105 14.53 5.92 -2.12
N TYR A 106 14.35 6.37 -3.36
CA TYR A 106 14.72 7.72 -3.78
C TYR A 106 13.74 8.79 -3.28
N ALA A 107 12.43 8.53 -3.34
CA ALA A 107 11.39 9.50 -3.02
C ALA A 107 11.31 9.82 -1.53
N ILE A 108 11.40 8.82 -0.65
CA ILE A 108 11.24 8.94 0.81
C ILE A 108 12.27 9.91 1.43
N ARG A 109 13.35 10.18 0.74
CA ARG A 109 14.43 11.07 1.18
C ARG A 109 14.27 12.51 0.72
N ARG A 110 13.41 12.72 -0.28
CA ARG A 110 13.14 14.04 -0.86
C ARG A 110 11.81 14.59 -0.41
N CYS A 111 10.96 13.75 0.16
CA CYS A 111 9.63 14.13 0.66
C CYS A 111 9.53 13.84 2.15
N PRO A 112 8.79 14.66 2.92
CA PRO A 112 8.48 14.34 4.32
C PRO A 112 7.81 12.98 4.44
N PRO A 113 8.17 12.13 5.43
CA PRO A 113 7.59 10.79 5.60
C PRO A 113 6.06 10.81 5.69
N PHE A 114 5.50 11.85 6.30
CA PHE A 114 4.05 12.06 6.36
C PHE A 114 3.41 12.19 4.97
N LEU A 115 4.02 12.97 4.08
CA LEU A 115 3.52 13.15 2.72
C LEU A 115 3.61 11.85 1.92
N CYS A 116 4.73 11.13 2.02
CA CYS A 116 4.90 9.83 1.38
C CYS A 116 3.82 8.83 1.84
N SER A 117 3.53 8.79 3.15
CA SER A 117 2.48 7.92 3.70
C SER A 117 1.10 8.25 3.14
N ILE A 118 0.76 9.54 3.04
CA ILE A 118 -0.54 9.99 2.49
C ILE A 118 -0.64 9.67 1.01
N ILE A 119 0.42 9.90 0.22
CA ILE A 119 0.44 9.58 -1.21
C ILE A 119 0.27 8.08 -1.43
N SER A 120 0.90 7.24 -0.61
CA SER A 120 0.77 5.78 -0.70
C SER A 120 -0.67 5.29 -0.48
N LEU A 121 -1.50 6.05 0.23
CA LEU A 121 -2.93 5.74 0.40
C LEU A 121 -3.75 5.95 -0.90
N ALA A 122 -3.22 6.66 -1.88
CA ALA A 122 -3.88 6.80 -3.17
C ALA A 122 -3.89 5.47 -3.96
N GLU A 123 -2.88 4.62 -3.77
CA GLU A 123 -2.78 3.32 -4.45
C GLU A 123 -4.00 2.41 -4.19
N PRO A 124 -4.35 2.04 -2.95
CA PRO A 124 -5.52 1.23 -2.69
C PRO A 124 -6.83 1.90 -3.11
N MET A 125 -6.88 3.24 -3.14
CA MET A 125 -8.08 3.97 -3.59
C MET A 125 -8.24 3.93 -5.12
N LEU A 126 -7.16 3.79 -5.87
CA LEU A 126 -7.19 3.64 -7.33
C LEU A 126 -7.42 2.19 -7.78
N ASN A 127 -7.20 1.21 -6.90
CA ASN A 127 -7.36 -0.20 -7.24
C ASN A 127 -8.74 -0.56 -7.80
N PRO A 128 -9.88 -0.09 -7.23
CA PRO A 128 -11.21 -0.35 -7.81
C PRO A 128 -11.38 0.20 -9.22
N VAL A 129 -10.66 1.25 -9.59
CA VAL A 129 -10.70 1.79 -10.96
C VAL A 129 -10.09 0.79 -11.94
N TRP A 130 -8.98 0.17 -11.56
CA TRP A 130 -8.34 -0.86 -12.38
C TRP A 130 -9.21 -2.12 -12.48
N VAL A 131 -9.79 -2.57 -11.35
CA VAL A 131 -10.72 -3.71 -11.35
C VAL A 131 -11.92 -3.44 -12.25
N PHE A 132 -12.52 -2.26 -12.18
CA PHE A 132 -13.60 -1.86 -13.08
C PHE A 132 -13.19 -1.89 -14.57
N LEU A 133 -11.99 -1.39 -14.88
CA LEU A 133 -11.50 -1.32 -16.26
C LEU A 133 -11.15 -2.68 -16.86
N PHE A 134 -10.61 -3.61 -16.05
CA PHE A 134 -10.13 -4.89 -16.54
C PHE A 134 -11.11 -6.04 -16.34
N ASP A 135 -11.86 -6.04 -15.24
CA ASP A 135 -12.79 -7.11 -14.88
C ASP A 135 -14.26 -6.71 -15.03
N GLY A 136 -14.54 -5.40 -15.21
CA GLY A 136 -15.90 -4.87 -15.38
C GLY A 136 -16.72 -4.84 -14.07
N GLU A 137 -16.10 -5.15 -12.93
CA GLU A 137 -16.75 -5.08 -11.63
C GLU A 137 -16.95 -3.63 -11.19
N THR A 138 -18.19 -3.23 -10.95
CA THR A 138 -18.50 -1.87 -10.48
C THR A 138 -18.19 -1.74 -9.00
N PRO A 139 -17.33 -0.78 -8.59
CA PRO A 139 -17.09 -0.52 -7.18
C PRO A 139 -18.37 -0.05 -6.49
N GLY A 140 -18.52 -0.41 -5.21
CA GLY A 140 -19.63 0.07 -4.38
C GLY A 140 -19.66 1.59 -4.29
N ILE A 141 -20.85 2.14 -4.10
CA ILE A 141 -21.03 3.61 -4.07
C ILE A 141 -20.25 4.26 -2.92
N PHE A 142 -20.15 3.60 -1.78
CA PHE A 142 -19.37 4.07 -0.63
C PHE A 142 -17.87 4.02 -0.91
N ALA A 143 -17.40 3.01 -1.65
CA ALA A 143 -16.01 2.93 -2.08
C ALA A 143 -15.63 4.08 -3.01
N LEU A 144 -16.51 4.47 -3.95
CA LEU A 144 -16.29 5.62 -4.83
C LEU A 144 -16.21 6.94 -4.05
N PHE A 145 -17.17 7.19 -3.14
CA PHE A 145 -17.13 8.39 -2.31
C PHE A 145 -15.91 8.44 -1.40
N GLY A 146 -15.56 7.31 -0.77
CA GLY A 146 -14.36 7.19 0.05
C GLY A 146 -13.08 7.51 -0.73
N ALA A 147 -12.94 6.93 -1.94
CA ALA A 147 -11.80 7.19 -2.82
C ALA A 147 -11.70 8.66 -3.22
N VAL A 148 -12.81 9.31 -3.60
CA VAL A 148 -12.83 10.74 -3.96
C VAL A 148 -12.40 11.61 -2.78
N ILE A 149 -12.87 11.32 -1.56
CA ILE A 149 -12.48 12.07 -0.37
C ILE A 149 -10.97 11.92 -0.12
N VAL A 150 -10.43 10.71 -0.13
CA VAL A 150 -9.01 10.46 0.11
C VAL A 150 -8.15 11.15 -0.96
N ILE A 151 -8.43 10.92 -2.24
CA ILE A 151 -7.66 11.51 -3.34
C ILE A 151 -7.70 13.05 -3.29
N SER A 152 -8.87 13.62 -3.01
CA SER A 152 -9.01 15.07 -2.88
C SER A 152 -8.22 15.63 -1.70
N ALA A 153 -8.21 14.94 -0.55
CA ALA A 153 -7.44 15.33 0.63
C ALA A 153 -5.93 15.26 0.36
N VAL A 154 -5.47 14.19 -0.32
CA VAL A 154 -4.07 14.03 -0.74
C VAL A 154 -3.67 15.14 -1.71
N ALA A 155 -4.45 15.35 -2.77
CA ALA A 155 -4.20 16.40 -3.76
C ALA A 155 -4.15 17.80 -3.12
N TRP A 156 -5.10 18.10 -2.23
CA TRP A 156 -5.11 19.37 -1.50
C TRP A 156 -3.87 19.58 -0.64
N ARG A 157 -3.37 18.50 -0.02
CA ARG A 157 -2.13 18.58 0.78
C ARG A 157 -0.91 18.80 -0.10
N CYS A 158 -0.81 18.09 -1.23
CA CYS A 158 0.30 18.20 -2.17
C CYS A 158 0.38 19.60 -2.83
N LEU A 159 -0.77 20.18 -3.21
CA LEU A 159 -0.83 21.49 -3.88
C LEU A 159 -0.50 22.68 -2.96
N LYS A 160 -0.54 22.50 -1.64
CA LYS A 160 -0.30 23.56 -0.67
C LYS A 160 1.02 23.43 0.10
N GLU A 161 1.99 22.74 -0.45
CA GLU A 161 3.39 22.71 0.05
C GLU A 161 4.23 23.92 -0.36
N GLU A 162 3.66 24.89 -1.08
CA GLU A 162 4.28 26.19 -1.33
C GLU A 162 4.15 27.17 -0.16
#